data_de44a1986113ec63b0815f47ef40d486
#
_entry.id   de44a1986113ec63b0815f47ef40d486
#
_cell.length_a   1.000
_cell.length_b   1.000
_cell.length_c   1.000
_cell.angle_alpha   90.00
_cell.angle_beta   90.00
_cell.angle_gamma   90.00
#
_symmetry.space_group_name_H-M   'P 1'
#
loop_
_entity.id
_entity.type
_entity.pdbx_description
1 polymer ?
#
loop_
_entity_poly.entity_id
_entity_poly.type
_entity_poly.pdbx_seq_one_letter_code
_entity_poly.pdbx_strand_id
1 'polypeptide(L)'
;LSGGQAQRVAIARAIADHPKVLLADEPMSAVDVAARTQILASFAAIRSGEPDMALIMVSHDLGVVQHIADRIMVLHDGCVEECGLTETVLHHPTSDYTKRLLDAASL
;
A
#
# COMPACT_ATOMS: atom_id res chain seq x y z
N LEU A 1 12.50 -3.74 -20.12
CA LEU A 1 11.98 -2.82 -19.12
C LEU A 1 12.54 -3.19 -17.74
N SER A 2 12.84 -2.18 -16.92
CA SER A 2 13.14 -2.41 -15.50
C SER A 2 11.87 -2.85 -14.76
N GLY A 3 12.04 -3.41 -13.55
CA GLY A 3 10.91 -3.80 -12.71
C GLY A 3 9.97 -2.63 -12.43
N GLY A 4 10.53 -1.44 -12.12
CA GLY A 4 9.74 -0.25 -11.87
C GLY A 4 9.01 0.26 -13.10
N GLN A 5 9.63 0.19 -14.28
CA GLN A 5 9.00 0.58 -15.54
C GLN A 5 7.84 -0.36 -15.88
N ALA A 6 8.04 -1.67 -15.71
CA ALA A 6 6.99 -2.65 -15.95
C ALA A 6 5.79 -2.43 -15.02
N GLN A 7 6.05 -2.13 -13.74
CA GLN A 7 4.98 -1.84 -12.77
C GLN A 7 4.21 -0.57 -13.16
N ARG A 8 4.90 0.48 -13.59
CA ARG A 8 4.21 1.72 -13.99
C ARG A 8 3.36 1.52 -15.25
N VAL A 9 3.81 0.68 -16.17
CA VAL A 9 3.00 0.30 -17.35
C VAL A 9 1.76 -0.49 -16.90
N ALA A 10 1.92 -1.44 -15.99
CA ALA A 10 0.80 -2.22 -15.46
C ALA A 10 -0.23 -1.32 -14.77
N ILE A 11 0.23 -0.35 -13.97
CA ILE A 11 -0.64 0.61 -13.30
C ILE A 11 -1.41 1.44 -14.33
N ALA A 12 -0.71 1.98 -15.32
CA ALA A 12 -1.33 2.80 -16.37
C ALA A 12 -2.42 2.03 -17.12
N ARG A 13 -2.17 0.75 -17.42
CA ARG A 13 -3.16 -0.10 -18.08
C ARG A 13 -4.37 -0.36 -17.20
N ALA A 14 -4.15 -0.57 -15.91
CA ALA A 14 -5.23 -0.85 -14.96
C ALA A 14 -6.18 0.34 -14.81
N ILE A 15 -5.67 1.58 -14.84
CA ILE A 15 -6.49 2.79 -14.65
C ILE A 15 -7.09 3.33 -15.95
N ALA A 16 -6.70 2.80 -17.12
CA ALA A 16 -7.15 3.31 -18.43
C ALA A 16 -8.68 3.29 -18.56
N ASP A 17 -9.36 2.32 -17.92
CA ASP A 17 -10.81 2.19 -17.98
C ASP A 17 -11.52 2.90 -16.82
N HIS A 18 -10.84 3.74 -16.06
CA HIS A 18 -11.38 4.48 -14.91
C HIS A 18 -12.12 3.56 -13.93
N PRO A 19 -11.45 2.54 -13.35
CA PRO A 19 -12.10 1.62 -12.43
C PRO A 19 -12.55 2.32 -11.15
N LYS A 20 -13.54 1.75 -10.48
CA LYS A 20 -13.96 2.24 -9.16
C LYS A 20 -13.05 1.75 -8.04
N VAL A 21 -12.40 0.61 -8.25
CA VAL A 21 -11.47 0.00 -7.29
C VAL A 21 -10.23 -0.44 -8.04
N LEU A 22 -9.07 -0.02 -7.57
CA LEU A 22 -7.78 -0.50 -8.05
C LEU A 22 -7.16 -1.36 -6.96
N LEU A 23 -6.89 -2.63 -7.27
CA LEU A 23 -6.21 -3.54 -6.36
C LEU A 23 -4.75 -3.68 -6.77
N ALA A 24 -3.86 -3.30 -5.89
CA ALA A 24 -2.41 -3.43 -6.09
C ALA A 24 -1.87 -4.45 -5.09
N ASP A 25 -1.47 -5.62 -5.58
CA ASP A 25 -0.96 -6.71 -4.76
C ASP A 25 0.56 -6.73 -4.82
N GLU A 26 1.21 -6.37 -3.73
CA GLU A 26 2.66 -6.30 -3.60
C GLU A 26 3.32 -5.54 -4.77
N PRO A 27 2.88 -4.30 -5.05
CA PRO A 27 3.32 -3.61 -6.28
C PRO A 27 4.80 -3.24 -6.29
N MET A 28 5.46 -3.28 -5.13
CA MET A 28 6.86 -2.86 -5.00
C MET A 28 7.80 -3.97 -4.57
N SER A 29 7.34 -5.23 -4.57
CA SER A 29 8.12 -6.35 -4.03
C SER A 29 9.37 -6.70 -4.83
N ALA A 30 9.40 -6.39 -6.12
CA ALA A 30 10.49 -6.77 -7.02
C ALA A 30 11.28 -5.57 -7.56
N VAL A 31 11.19 -4.41 -6.91
CA VAL A 31 11.81 -3.18 -7.40
C VAL A 31 12.81 -2.63 -6.39
N ASP A 32 13.80 -1.87 -6.90
CA ASP A 32 14.79 -1.22 -6.06
C ASP A 32 14.23 0.04 -5.36
N VAL A 33 15.02 0.63 -4.48
CA VAL A 33 14.61 1.79 -3.66
C VAL A 33 14.21 2.99 -4.52
N ALA A 34 14.97 3.28 -5.58
CA ALA A 34 14.67 4.42 -6.47
C ALA A 34 13.35 4.20 -7.21
N ALA A 35 13.12 2.99 -7.70
CA ALA A 35 11.87 2.64 -8.39
C ALA A 35 10.67 2.66 -7.42
N ARG A 36 10.85 2.28 -6.16
CA ARG A 36 9.80 2.38 -5.14
C ARG A 36 9.27 3.79 -5.00
N THR A 37 10.18 4.78 -4.91
CA THR A 37 9.79 6.19 -4.80
C THR A 37 8.94 6.61 -6.00
N GLN A 38 9.32 6.21 -7.20
CA GLN A 38 8.58 6.54 -8.41
C GLN A 38 7.20 5.87 -8.44
N ILE A 39 7.10 4.63 -7.99
CA ILE A 39 5.82 3.91 -7.93
C ILE A 39 4.89 4.56 -6.91
N LEU A 40 5.41 4.94 -5.74
CA LEU A 40 4.62 5.66 -4.73
C LEU A 40 4.11 6.99 -5.26
N ALA A 41 4.95 7.74 -5.97
CA ALA A 41 4.55 8.99 -6.61
C ALA A 41 3.45 8.76 -7.65
N SER A 42 3.53 7.67 -8.41
CA SER A 42 2.50 7.30 -9.37
C SER A 42 1.16 7.02 -8.69
N PHE A 43 1.14 6.28 -7.58
CA PHE A 43 -0.08 6.02 -6.83
C PHE A 43 -0.67 7.31 -6.23
N ALA A 44 0.17 8.21 -5.73
CA ALA A 44 -0.28 9.49 -5.20
C ALA A 44 -0.94 10.33 -6.31
N ALA A 45 -0.33 10.36 -7.50
CA ALA A 45 -0.88 11.07 -8.65
C ALA A 45 -2.22 10.49 -9.09
N ILE A 46 -2.35 9.16 -9.11
CA ILE A 46 -3.59 8.48 -9.45
C ILE A 46 -4.70 8.84 -8.47
N ARG A 47 -4.42 8.84 -7.17
CA ARG A 47 -5.41 9.20 -6.14
C ARG A 47 -5.89 10.63 -6.32
N SER A 48 -5.01 11.54 -6.69
CA SER A 48 -5.37 12.95 -6.94
C SER A 48 -6.20 13.10 -8.21
N GLY A 49 -5.91 12.32 -9.25
CA GLY A 49 -6.61 12.39 -10.53
C GLY A 49 -7.91 11.58 -10.59
N GLU A 50 -8.10 10.64 -9.67
CA GLU A 50 -9.27 9.74 -9.61
C GLU A 50 -9.85 9.74 -8.19
N PRO A 51 -10.45 10.86 -7.75
CA PRO A 51 -10.88 10.99 -6.35
C PRO A 51 -11.99 10.02 -5.94
N ASP A 52 -12.74 9.50 -6.89
CA ASP A 52 -13.83 8.55 -6.61
C ASP A 52 -13.38 7.09 -6.65
N MET A 53 -12.11 6.84 -6.97
CA MET A 53 -11.56 5.49 -7.02
C MET A 53 -11.01 5.08 -5.66
N ALA A 54 -11.36 3.87 -5.21
CA ALA A 54 -10.74 3.27 -4.03
C ALA A 54 -9.47 2.53 -4.44
N LEU A 55 -8.38 2.75 -3.72
CA LEU A 55 -7.13 2.01 -3.90
C LEU A 55 -6.97 1.03 -2.74
N ILE A 56 -6.85 -0.25 -3.05
CA ILE A 56 -6.54 -1.29 -2.08
C ILE A 56 -5.13 -1.79 -2.39
N MET A 57 -4.22 -1.64 -1.45
CA MET A 57 -2.83 -2.08 -1.62
C MET A 57 -2.52 -3.19 -0.62
N VAL A 58 -2.04 -4.32 -1.12
CA VAL A 58 -1.55 -5.40 -0.28
C VAL A 58 -0.03 -5.31 -0.23
N SER A 59 0.51 -5.18 0.98
CA SER A 59 1.95 -5.06 1.18
C SER A 59 2.34 -5.57 2.55
N HIS A 60 3.54 -6.14 2.66
CA HIS A 60 4.15 -6.46 3.95
C HIS A 60 5.16 -5.39 4.38
N ASP A 61 5.28 -4.31 3.63
CA ASP A 61 6.21 -3.21 3.92
C ASP A 61 5.46 -2.05 4.57
N LEU A 62 5.50 -1.99 5.89
CA LEU A 62 4.84 -0.93 6.66
C LEU A 62 5.43 0.46 6.38
N GLY A 63 6.71 0.52 6.04
CA GLY A 63 7.34 1.78 5.66
C GLY A 63 6.71 2.42 4.44
N VAL A 64 6.25 1.57 3.49
CA VAL A 64 5.52 2.02 2.31
C VAL A 64 4.08 2.39 2.65
N VAL A 65 3.40 1.49 3.35
CA VAL A 65 1.97 1.63 3.66
C VAL A 65 1.69 2.92 4.44
N GLN A 66 2.55 3.28 5.39
CA GLN A 66 2.35 4.48 6.23
C GLN A 66 2.28 5.77 5.42
N HIS A 67 2.90 5.80 4.24
CA HIS A 67 2.95 7.01 3.41
C HIS A 67 1.77 7.15 2.46
N ILE A 68 1.04 6.08 2.20
CA ILE A 68 -0.01 6.10 1.17
C ILE A 68 -1.39 5.73 1.69
N ALA A 69 -1.49 4.95 2.73
CA ALA A 69 -2.77 4.42 3.19
C ALA A 69 -3.49 5.39 4.13
N ASP A 70 -4.79 5.56 3.92
CA ASP A 70 -5.67 6.27 4.85
C ASP A 70 -6.11 5.35 5.99
N ARG A 71 -6.28 4.06 5.68
CA ARG A 71 -6.68 3.02 6.62
C ARG A 71 -5.82 1.79 6.43
N ILE A 72 -5.62 1.06 7.51
CA ILE A 72 -4.84 -0.19 7.50
C ILE A 72 -5.71 -1.32 8.04
N MET A 73 -5.64 -2.47 7.36
CA MET A 73 -6.18 -3.73 7.84
C MET A 73 -5.01 -4.70 7.99
N VAL A 74 -4.79 -5.20 9.20
CA VAL A 74 -3.74 -6.17 9.48
C VAL A 74 -4.33 -7.56 9.41
N LEU A 75 -3.76 -8.40 8.54
CA LEU A 75 -4.21 -9.78 8.34
C LEU A 75 -3.15 -10.76 8.87
N HIS A 76 -3.61 -11.82 9.50
CA HIS A 76 -2.75 -12.89 10.00
C HIS A 76 -3.53 -14.20 10.03
N ASP A 77 -2.98 -15.24 9.42
CA ASP A 77 -3.59 -16.59 9.38
C ASP A 77 -5.06 -16.57 8.94
N GLY A 78 -5.37 -15.76 7.92
CA GLY A 78 -6.71 -15.67 7.36
C GLY A 78 -7.70 -14.85 8.17
N CYS A 79 -7.24 -14.20 9.23
CA CYS A 79 -8.09 -13.40 10.11
C CYS A 79 -7.66 -11.94 10.11
N VAL A 80 -8.64 -11.04 10.35
CA VAL A 80 -8.36 -9.63 10.56
C VAL A 80 -7.96 -9.43 12.02
N GLU A 81 -6.71 -9.05 12.24
CA GLU A 81 -6.18 -8.79 13.59
C GLU A 81 -6.55 -7.39 14.07
N GLU A 82 -6.54 -6.43 13.16
CA GLU A 82 -6.81 -5.04 13.49
C GLU A 82 -7.19 -4.28 12.23
N CYS A 83 -8.07 -3.28 12.35
CA CYS A 83 -8.45 -2.41 11.24
C CYS A 83 -8.75 -1.02 11.78
N GLY A 84 -8.26 0.01 11.11
CA GLY A 84 -8.52 1.38 11.53
C GLY A 84 -7.78 2.39 10.70
N LEU A 85 -7.84 3.66 11.13
CA LEU A 85 -7.09 4.73 10.51
C LEU A 85 -5.59 4.44 10.66
N THR A 86 -4.83 4.75 9.63
CA THR A 86 -3.39 4.49 9.58
C THR A 86 -2.69 5.02 10.83
N GLU A 87 -2.95 6.27 11.19
CA GLU A 87 -2.31 6.89 12.34
C GLU A 87 -2.65 6.18 13.63
N THR A 88 -3.92 5.78 13.80
CA THR A 88 -4.35 5.05 15.00
C THR A 88 -3.68 3.67 15.09
N VAL A 89 -3.65 2.93 14.00
CA VAL A 89 -3.05 1.58 13.99
C VAL A 89 -1.54 1.65 14.24
N LEU A 90 -0.86 2.64 13.67
CA LEU A 90 0.59 2.77 13.83
C LEU A 90 1.01 3.28 15.20
N HIS A 91 0.26 4.20 15.80
CA HIS A 91 0.64 4.83 17.07
C HIS A 91 -0.06 4.27 18.30
N HIS A 92 -1.24 3.67 18.11
CA HIS A 92 -2.05 3.12 19.20
C HIS A 92 -2.60 1.73 18.83
N PRO A 93 -1.72 0.77 18.45
CA PRO A 93 -2.18 -0.57 18.08
C PRO A 93 -2.80 -1.28 19.28
N THR A 94 -3.87 -2.04 19.03
CA THR A 94 -4.57 -2.80 20.08
C THR A 94 -4.22 -4.29 20.02
N SER A 95 -3.95 -4.82 18.82
CA SER A 95 -3.60 -6.22 18.64
C SER A 95 -2.14 -6.49 19.02
N ASP A 96 -1.89 -7.55 19.77
CA ASP A 96 -0.52 -7.97 20.08
C ASP A 96 0.26 -8.33 18.83
N TYR A 97 -0.39 -8.93 17.84
CA TYR A 97 0.24 -9.22 16.55
C TYR A 97 0.68 -7.94 15.85
N THR A 98 -0.18 -6.93 15.82
CA THR A 98 0.15 -5.63 15.22
C THR A 98 1.35 -4.99 15.92
N LYS A 99 1.37 -5.04 17.26
CA LYS A 99 2.49 -4.49 18.03
C LYS A 99 3.82 -5.15 17.67
N ARG A 100 3.82 -6.49 17.54
CA ARG A 100 5.02 -7.23 17.12
C ARG A 100 5.44 -6.90 15.71
N LEU A 101 4.48 -6.75 14.80
CA LEU A 101 4.74 -6.39 13.41
C LEU A 101 5.40 -5.00 13.31
N LEU A 102 4.90 -4.03 14.08
CA LEU A 102 5.46 -2.68 14.13
C LEU A 102 6.86 -2.67 14.73
N ASP A 103 7.09 -3.42 15.80
CA ASP A 103 8.41 -3.54 16.41
C ASP A 103 9.43 -4.12 15.42
N ALA A 104 9.05 -5.15 14.69
CA ALA A 104 9.91 -5.77 13.68
C ALA A 104 10.23 -4.82 12.53
N ALA A 105 9.31 -3.92 12.19
CA ALA A 105 9.51 -2.95 11.12
C ALA A 105 10.35 -1.75 11.53
N SER A 106 10.59 -1.55 12.81
CA SER A 106 11.36 -0.42 13.37
C SER A 106 10.83 0.96 12.93
N LEU A 107 9.51 1.09 12.93
CA LEU A 107 8.88 2.37 12.58
C LEU A 107 8.83 3.33 13.77
#